data_a0531e9a739fa95e83e94eb29188359a
#
_entry.id   a0531e9a739fa95e83e94eb29188359a
#
_cell.length_a   1.000
_cell.length_b   1.000
_cell.length_c   1.000
_cell.angle_alpha   90.00
_cell.angle_beta   90.00
_cell.angle_gamma   90.00
#
_symmetry.space_group_name_H-M   'P 1'
#
loop_
_entity.id
_entity.type
_entity.pdbx_description
1 polymer ?
#
loop_
_entity_poly.entity_id
_entity_poly.type
_entity_poly.pdbx_seq_one_letter_code
_entity_poly.pdbx_strand_id
1 'polypeptide(L)'
;MIIIVQHKVRDYDAWKAVFDEHQAVRKQHGATGHELYRGLQDPNEITAVNHFPSKEQAEAFAADPSLKEAMERGGVISEPRITWAQETEAVGYKA
;
A
#
# COMPACT_ATOMS: atom_id res chain seq x y z
N MET A 1 -11.98 -2.81 -5.81
CA MET A 1 -10.65 -2.83 -6.45
C MET A 1 -9.57 -2.53 -5.42
N ILE A 2 -8.59 -3.38 -5.32
CA ILE A 2 -7.46 -3.16 -4.41
C ILE A 2 -6.14 -3.27 -5.16
N ILE A 3 -5.14 -2.53 -4.64
CA ILE A 3 -3.74 -2.70 -5.02
C ILE A 3 -3.03 -3.26 -3.80
N ILE A 4 -2.41 -4.41 -3.96
CA ILE A 4 -1.58 -5.02 -2.93
C ILE A 4 -0.12 -4.75 -3.28
N VAL A 5 0.60 -4.08 -2.37
CA VAL A 5 2.02 -3.79 -2.56
C VAL A 5 2.81 -4.49 -1.46
N GLN A 6 3.72 -5.37 -1.85
CA GLN A 6 4.58 -6.09 -0.90
C GLN A 6 6.03 -5.72 -1.14
N HIS A 7 6.73 -5.33 -0.09
CA HIS A 7 8.14 -4.99 -0.18
C HIS A 7 8.80 -5.07 1.19
N LYS A 8 10.12 -5.02 1.19
CA LYS A 8 10.93 -4.99 2.39
C LYS A 8 11.42 -3.56 2.63
N VAL A 9 11.40 -3.12 3.89
CA VAL A 9 11.87 -1.79 4.26
C VAL A 9 13.07 -1.90 5.21
N ARG A 10 13.87 -0.83 5.26
CA ARG A 10 15.02 -0.77 6.15
C ARG A 10 14.58 -0.64 7.60
N ASP A 11 13.57 0.17 7.85
CA ASP A 11 13.03 0.44 9.18
C ASP A 11 11.54 0.77 9.07
N TYR A 12 10.70 0.00 9.77
CA TYR A 12 9.25 0.18 9.67
C TYR A 12 8.79 1.57 10.09
N ASP A 13 9.27 2.07 11.22
CA ASP A 13 8.79 3.36 11.75
C ASP A 13 9.12 4.52 10.80
N ALA A 14 10.31 4.50 10.21
CA ALA A 14 10.69 5.51 9.22
C ALA A 14 9.82 5.39 7.96
N TRP A 15 9.57 4.18 7.48
CA TRP A 15 8.70 3.95 6.34
C TRP A 15 7.26 4.39 6.62
N LYS A 16 6.74 4.05 7.81
CA LYS A 16 5.36 4.38 8.20
C LYS A 16 5.12 5.89 8.20
N ALA A 17 6.09 6.67 8.64
CA ALA A 17 5.98 8.12 8.63
C ALA A 17 5.80 8.66 7.20
N VAL A 18 6.56 8.12 6.24
CA VAL A 18 6.44 8.51 4.83
C VAL A 18 5.12 8.01 4.23
N PHE A 19 4.72 6.78 4.59
CA PHE A 19 3.43 6.23 4.14
C PHE A 19 2.27 7.12 4.61
N ASP A 20 2.31 7.58 5.86
CA ASP A 20 1.27 8.45 6.40
C ASP A 20 1.23 9.81 5.68
N GLU A 21 2.39 10.40 5.39
CA GLU A 21 2.45 11.65 4.61
C GLU A 21 1.85 11.48 3.21
N HIS A 22 2.03 10.31 2.62
CA HIS A 22 1.54 10.02 1.27
C HIS A 22 0.03 9.75 1.22
N GLN A 23 -0.66 9.74 2.35
CA GLN A 23 -2.11 9.53 2.40
C GLN A 23 -2.86 10.58 1.57
N ALA A 24 -2.39 11.83 1.57
CA ALA A 24 -3.03 12.88 0.78
C ALA A 24 -3.07 12.53 -0.71
N VAL A 25 -1.99 11.95 -1.23
CA VAL A 25 -1.93 11.53 -2.64
C VAL A 25 -2.88 10.36 -2.90
N ARG A 26 -2.92 9.38 -1.99
CA ARG A 26 -3.87 8.27 -2.11
C ARG A 26 -5.31 8.78 -2.17
N LYS A 27 -5.65 9.72 -1.29
CA LYS A 27 -7.00 10.32 -1.26
C LYS A 27 -7.29 11.14 -2.51
N GLN A 28 -6.32 11.84 -3.06
CA GLN A 28 -6.47 12.57 -4.32
C GLN A 28 -6.88 11.64 -5.47
N HIS A 29 -6.38 10.42 -5.47
CA HIS A 29 -6.73 9.43 -6.48
C HIS A 29 -7.98 8.63 -6.12
N GLY A 30 -8.67 9.02 -5.04
CA GLY A 30 -9.95 8.42 -4.67
C GLY A 30 -9.86 7.21 -3.74
N ALA A 31 -8.68 6.94 -3.16
CA ALA A 31 -8.57 5.83 -2.22
C ALA A 31 -9.53 6.00 -1.05
N THR A 32 -10.22 4.93 -0.68
CA THR A 32 -11.20 4.92 0.41
C THR A 32 -10.69 4.35 1.71
N GLY A 33 -9.54 3.70 1.68
CA GLY A 33 -8.93 3.12 2.87
C GLY A 33 -7.75 2.25 2.54
N HIS A 34 -7.13 1.73 3.60
CA HIS A 34 -6.00 0.81 3.44
C HIS A 34 -5.88 -0.09 4.67
N GLU A 35 -5.20 -1.21 4.51
CA GLU A 35 -4.73 -2.04 5.61
C GLU A 35 -3.23 -2.25 5.45
N LEU A 36 -2.54 -2.35 6.57
CA LEU A 36 -1.10 -2.64 6.61
C LEU A 36 -0.85 -3.92 7.40
N TYR A 37 0.02 -4.76 6.88
CA TYR A 37 0.43 -5.99 7.53
C TYR A 37 1.95 -6.06 7.59
N ARG A 38 2.47 -6.57 8.68
CA ARG A 38 3.91 -6.82 8.86
C ARG A 38 4.13 -8.33 8.89
N GLY A 39 5.23 -8.78 8.30
CA GLY A 39 5.59 -10.18 8.35
C GLY A 39 5.81 -10.64 9.79
N LEU A 40 5.33 -11.85 10.12
CA LEU A 40 5.52 -12.40 11.46
C LEU A 40 6.97 -12.81 11.72
N GLN A 41 7.65 -13.30 10.69
CA GLN A 41 9.06 -13.68 10.78
C GLN A 41 9.99 -12.50 10.58
N ASP A 42 9.63 -11.62 9.64
CA ASP A 42 10.40 -10.41 9.34
C ASP A 42 9.47 -9.21 9.41
N PRO A 43 9.49 -8.45 10.52
CA PRO A 43 8.59 -7.31 10.68
C PRO A 43 8.88 -6.15 9.74
N ASN A 44 9.98 -6.18 8.99
CA ASN A 44 10.28 -5.19 7.95
C ASN A 44 9.76 -5.61 6.58
N GLU A 45 9.11 -6.75 6.49
CA GLU A 45 8.40 -7.16 5.29
C GLU A 45 6.95 -6.66 5.40
N ILE A 46 6.58 -5.74 4.50
CA ILE A 46 5.33 -4.99 4.60
C ILE A 46 4.39 -5.39 3.46
N THR A 47 3.14 -5.60 3.80
CA THR A 47 2.06 -5.74 2.82
C THR A 47 1.09 -4.58 3.03
N ALA A 48 0.95 -3.74 2.03
CA ALA A 48 0.00 -2.64 2.03
C ALA A 48 -1.13 -2.96 1.06
N VAL A 49 -2.37 -2.90 1.54
CA VAL A 49 -3.57 -3.08 0.72
C VAL A 49 -4.27 -1.74 0.63
N ASN A 50 -4.42 -1.21 -0.57
CA ASN A 50 -5.07 0.08 -0.80
C ASN A 50 -6.37 -0.14 -1.57
N HIS A 51 -7.45 0.49 -1.10
CA HIS A 51 -8.79 0.36 -1.68
C HIS A 51 -9.12 1.54 -2.58
N PHE A 52 -9.59 1.25 -3.79
CA PHE A 52 -10.02 2.27 -4.75
C PHE A 52 -11.41 1.92 -5.31
N PRO A 53 -12.24 2.94 -5.62
CA PRO A 53 -13.57 2.67 -6.20
C PRO A 53 -13.54 2.10 -7.62
N SER A 54 -12.49 2.40 -8.39
CA SER A 54 -12.39 1.97 -9.78
C SER A 54 -10.98 1.60 -10.17
N LYS A 55 -10.88 0.82 -11.24
CA LYS A 55 -9.60 0.44 -11.84
C LYS A 55 -8.82 1.68 -12.33
N GLU A 56 -9.52 2.62 -12.93
CA GLU A 56 -8.91 3.82 -13.49
C GLU A 56 -8.26 4.67 -12.40
N GLN A 57 -8.91 4.81 -11.26
CA GLN A 57 -8.35 5.54 -10.12
C GLN A 57 -7.14 4.82 -9.54
N ALA A 58 -7.22 3.50 -9.42
CA ALA A 58 -6.11 2.69 -8.93
C ALA A 58 -4.90 2.77 -9.87
N GLU A 59 -5.16 2.71 -11.19
CA GLU A 59 -4.09 2.84 -12.19
C GLU A 59 -3.43 4.22 -12.15
N ALA A 60 -4.23 5.27 -11.99
CA ALA A 60 -3.72 6.64 -11.89
C ALA A 60 -2.81 6.79 -10.66
N PHE A 61 -3.20 6.19 -9.53
CA PHE A 61 -2.36 6.20 -8.35
C PHE A 61 -1.04 5.46 -8.59
N ALA A 62 -1.10 4.27 -9.16
CA ALA A 62 0.11 3.47 -9.41
C ALA A 62 1.08 4.14 -10.38
N ALA A 63 0.56 5.00 -11.28
CA ALA A 63 1.36 5.75 -12.24
C ALA A 63 1.86 7.09 -11.70
N ASP A 64 1.43 7.50 -10.51
CA ASP A 64 1.85 8.78 -9.94
C ASP A 64 3.33 8.71 -9.57
N PRO A 65 4.17 9.63 -10.09
CA PRO A 65 5.61 9.58 -9.80
C PRO A 65 5.94 9.75 -8.32
N SER A 66 5.04 10.32 -7.52
CA SER A 66 5.25 10.47 -6.09
C SER A 66 5.29 9.14 -5.35
N LEU A 67 4.68 8.07 -5.91
CA LEU A 67 4.70 6.75 -5.29
C LEU A 67 6.12 6.19 -5.23
N LYS A 68 6.84 6.24 -6.36
CA LYS A 68 8.22 5.78 -6.41
C LYS A 68 9.12 6.60 -5.49
N GLU A 69 8.95 7.92 -5.52
CA GLU A 69 9.69 8.83 -4.64
C GLU A 69 9.42 8.52 -3.16
N ALA A 70 8.15 8.29 -2.80
CA ALA A 70 7.79 7.95 -1.42
C ALA A 70 8.43 6.62 -0.98
N MET A 71 8.47 5.62 -1.86
CA MET A 71 9.13 4.35 -1.55
C MET A 71 10.63 4.53 -1.30
N GLU A 72 11.30 5.31 -2.14
CA GLU A 72 12.72 5.60 -1.98
C GLU A 72 12.97 6.33 -0.66
N ARG A 73 12.21 7.36 -0.39
CA ARG A 73 12.32 8.17 0.82
C ARG A 73 11.98 7.37 2.07
N GLY A 74 11.05 6.43 1.96
CA GLY A 74 10.65 5.54 3.04
C GLY A 74 11.58 4.38 3.31
N GLY A 75 12.64 4.21 2.50
CA GLY A 75 13.64 3.17 2.71
C GLY A 75 13.23 1.78 2.24
N VAL A 76 12.46 1.69 1.16
CA VAL A 76 12.15 0.40 0.51
C VAL A 76 13.43 -0.16 -0.09
N ILE A 77 13.81 -1.37 0.32
CA ILE A 77 15.08 -2.00 -0.06
C ILE A 77 14.92 -3.24 -0.93
N SER A 78 13.71 -3.57 -1.35
CA SER A 78 13.46 -4.66 -2.28
C SER A 78 12.65 -4.17 -3.45
N GLU A 79 12.61 -4.96 -4.53
CA GLU A 79 11.72 -4.70 -5.66
C GLU A 79 10.26 -4.84 -5.19
N PRO A 80 9.42 -3.81 -5.31
CA PRO A 80 8.02 -3.93 -4.91
C PRO A 80 7.28 -4.95 -5.77
N ARG A 81 6.52 -5.82 -5.11
CA ARG A 81 5.61 -6.73 -5.79
C ARG A 81 4.22 -6.12 -5.73
N ILE A 82 3.66 -5.82 -6.89
CA ILE A 82 2.35 -5.17 -7.00
C ILE A 82 1.35 -6.13 -7.62
N THR A 83 0.25 -6.34 -6.90
CA THR A 83 -0.84 -7.21 -7.35
C THR A 83 -2.13 -6.40 -7.35
N TRP A 84 -2.90 -6.53 -8.42
CA TRP A 84 -4.20 -5.89 -8.59
C TRP A 84 -5.27 -6.95 -8.39
N ALA A 85 -6.29 -6.63 -7.59
CA ALA A 85 -7.36 -7.59 -7.32
C ALA A 85 -8.68 -6.88 -7.11
N GLN A 86 -9.75 -7.57 -7.39
CA GLN A 86 -11.09 -7.09 -7.13
C GLN A 86 -11.70 -7.92 -6.00
N GLU A 87 -12.25 -7.26 -5.00
CA GLU A 87 -12.88 -7.94 -3.89
C GLU A 87 -14.15 -8.65 -4.39
N THR A 88 -14.28 -9.92 -4.05
CA THR A 88 -15.48 -10.70 -4.35
C THR A 88 -16.28 -10.98 -3.11
N GLU A 89 -15.63 -10.98 -1.95
CA GLU A 89 -16.31 -11.30 -0.70
C GLU A 89 -15.47 -10.83 0.48
N ALA A 90 -16.11 -10.25 1.47
CA ALA A 90 -15.49 -9.93 2.76
C ALA A 90 -16.50 -10.29 3.84
N VAL A 91 -16.15 -11.27 4.70
CA VAL A 91 -17.05 -11.81 5.72
C VAL A 91 -16.32 -11.86 7.06
N GLY A 92 -16.97 -11.37 8.10
CA GLY A 92 -16.47 -11.52 9.46
C GLY A 92 -17.19 -12.67 10.16
N TYR A 93 -16.48 -13.36 11.04
CA TYR A 93 -17.07 -14.40 11.86
C TYR A 93 -17.16 -13.90 13.30
N LYS A 94 -18.25 -14.25 13.97
CA LYS A 94 -18.39 -13.99 15.40
C LYS A 94 -17.61 -15.04 16.17
N ALA A 95 -16.94 -14.60 17.23
CA ALA A 95 -16.22 -15.50 18.13
C ALA A 95 -17.19 -16.32 18.99
#